data_5a378e26a72655fa42649ba934171add
#
_entry.id   5a378e26a72655fa42649ba934171add
#
_cell.length_a   1.000
_cell.length_b   1.000
_cell.length_c   1.000
_cell.angle_alpha   90.00
_cell.angle_beta   90.00
_cell.angle_gamma   90.00
#
_symmetry.space_group_name_H-M   'P 1'
#
loop_
_entity.id
_entity.type
_entity.pdbx_description
1 polymer ?
#
loop_
_entity_poly.entity_id
_entity_poly.type
_entity_poly.pdbx_seq_one_letter_code
_entity_poly.pdbx_strand_id
1 'polypeptide(L)'
;MKTNKNIIVEGKHNKPILTDVFYLENKQPKPIVIFCHGYKGFKDWGAWNLMAETFAKAGFFFIKFNFSHNGGTIEEPIDFPDLEAFGNNNYSKELDDLGNVIDWISTNIDYQKEINLDD
;
A
#
# COMPACT_ATOMS: atom_id res chain seq x y z
N MET A 1 14.51 -11.54 2.66
CA MET A 1 13.22 -10.80 2.62
C MET A 1 13.13 -10.00 1.35
N LYS A 2 11.96 -9.97 0.75
CA LYS A 2 11.70 -9.25 -0.49
C LYS A 2 10.94 -7.96 -0.20
N THR A 3 11.37 -6.86 -0.79
CA THR A 3 10.72 -5.56 -0.65
C THR A 3 10.60 -4.91 -2.03
N ASN A 4 9.37 -4.59 -2.44
CA ASN A 4 9.11 -3.84 -3.66
C ASN A 4 8.40 -2.55 -3.27
N LYS A 5 9.03 -1.41 -3.56
CA LYS A 5 8.53 -0.09 -3.13
C LYS A 5 8.01 0.73 -4.30
N ASN A 6 7.04 1.60 -3.99
CA ASN A 6 6.50 2.59 -4.92
C ASN A 6 5.92 1.98 -6.19
N ILE A 7 5.26 0.84 -6.05
CA ILE A 7 4.50 0.22 -7.13
C ILE A 7 3.29 1.12 -7.40
N ILE A 8 3.09 1.47 -8.66
CA ILE A 8 1.95 2.31 -9.06
C ILE A 8 0.73 1.43 -9.26
N VAL A 9 -0.26 1.58 -8.37
CA VAL A 9 -1.57 0.94 -8.52
C VAL A 9 -2.54 2.00 -9.00
N GLU A 10 -3.23 1.74 -10.11
CA GLU A 10 -4.22 2.66 -10.63
C GLU A 10 -5.51 2.58 -9.83
N GLY A 11 -6.02 3.74 -9.43
CA GLY A 11 -7.23 3.85 -8.66
C GLY A 11 -8.36 4.51 -9.44
N LYS A 12 -9.54 4.48 -8.85
CA LYS A 12 -10.76 5.03 -9.44
C LYS A 12 -10.71 6.54 -9.64
N HIS A 13 -9.91 7.25 -8.85
CA HIS A 13 -9.93 8.72 -8.79
C HIS A 13 -8.80 9.39 -9.58
N ASN A 14 -8.22 8.71 -10.55
CA ASN A 14 -7.23 9.24 -11.50
C ASN A 14 -5.93 9.76 -10.86
N LYS A 15 -5.64 9.38 -9.64
CA LYS A 15 -4.37 9.65 -8.96
C LYS A 15 -3.71 8.32 -8.63
N PRO A 16 -2.38 8.21 -8.75
CA PRO A 16 -1.71 6.94 -8.46
C PRO A 16 -1.78 6.58 -6.97
N ILE A 17 -1.86 5.29 -6.70
CA ILE A 17 -1.77 4.73 -5.35
C ILE A 17 -0.39 4.11 -5.24
N LEU A 18 0.54 4.79 -4.57
CA LEU A 18 1.89 4.26 -4.38
C LEU A 18 1.87 3.18 -3.31
N THR A 19 2.33 2.01 -3.67
CA THR A 19 2.16 0.80 -2.86
C THR A 19 3.49 0.10 -2.65
N ASP A 20 3.74 -0.32 -1.42
CA ASP A 20 4.91 -1.12 -1.05
C ASP A 20 4.47 -2.50 -0.59
N VAL A 21 5.23 -3.54 -0.95
CA VAL A 21 5.03 -4.89 -0.44
C VAL A 21 6.30 -5.41 0.23
N PHE A 22 6.12 -6.14 1.33
CA PHE A 22 7.20 -6.74 2.12
C PHE A 22 6.83 -8.18 2.44
N TYR A 23 7.69 -9.14 2.11
CA TYR A 23 7.40 -10.56 2.37
C TYR A 23 8.67 -11.40 2.34
N LEU A 24 8.61 -12.59 2.95
CA LEU A 24 9.64 -13.61 2.79
C LEU A 24 9.30 -14.41 1.53
N GLU A 25 10.21 -14.41 0.56
CA GLU A 25 10.02 -15.14 -0.69
C GLU A 25 10.32 -16.62 -0.47
N ASN A 26 9.29 -17.41 -0.21
CA ASN A 26 9.42 -18.85 0.04
C ASN A 26 8.35 -19.68 -0.67
N LYS A 27 7.53 -19.05 -1.50
CA LYS A 27 6.42 -19.68 -2.25
C LYS A 27 5.43 -20.42 -1.33
N GLN A 28 5.36 -20.02 -0.07
CA GLN A 28 4.36 -20.50 0.88
C GLN A 28 3.27 -19.43 0.98
N PRO A 29 1.98 -19.78 0.82
CA PRO A 29 0.90 -18.82 0.96
C PRO A 29 0.91 -18.16 2.35
N LYS A 30 0.88 -16.84 2.38
CA LYS A 30 0.96 -16.04 3.60
C LYS A 30 -0.31 -15.23 3.80
N PRO A 31 -0.75 -15.04 5.06
CA PRO A 31 -1.82 -14.07 5.33
C PRO A 31 -1.39 -12.67 4.91
N ILE A 32 -2.34 -11.90 4.40
CA ILE A 32 -2.11 -10.53 3.94
C ILE A 32 -2.45 -9.57 5.08
N VAL A 33 -1.56 -8.62 5.32
CA VAL A 33 -1.80 -7.48 6.22
C VAL A 33 -1.70 -6.21 5.39
N ILE A 34 -2.74 -5.38 5.40
CA ILE A 34 -2.77 -4.11 4.69
C ILE A 34 -2.79 -2.99 5.72
N PHE A 35 -1.79 -2.11 5.65
CA PHE A 35 -1.69 -0.94 6.51
C PHE A 35 -2.19 0.30 5.79
N CYS A 36 -3.11 1.02 6.44
CA CYS A 36 -3.65 2.29 5.96
C CYS A 36 -3.17 3.40 6.89
N HIS A 37 -2.46 4.38 6.33
CA HIS A 37 -1.98 5.52 7.13
C HIS A 37 -3.14 6.41 7.57
N GLY A 38 -2.90 7.23 8.61
CA GLY A 38 -3.89 8.16 9.12
C GLY A 38 -3.89 9.50 8.39
N TYR A 39 -4.71 10.43 8.88
CA TYR A 39 -4.82 11.80 8.38
C TYR A 39 -3.45 12.49 8.41
N LYS A 40 -3.10 13.16 7.32
CA LYS A 40 -1.77 13.76 7.10
C LYS A 40 -0.62 12.75 7.15
N GLY A 41 -0.91 11.46 6.99
CA GLY A 41 0.09 10.42 7.03
C GLY A 41 0.59 10.02 5.64
N PHE A 42 1.64 9.20 5.65
CA PHE A 42 2.26 8.63 4.48
C PHE A 42 2.74 7.22 4.81
N LYS A 43 2.80 6.36 3.79
CA LYS A 43 3.29 4.98 3.99
C LYS A 43 4.73 4.90 4.47
N ASP A 44 5.55 5.92 4.18
CA ASP A 44 6.98 5.94 4.52
C ASP A 44 7.30 6.76 5.77
N TRP A 45 6.26 7.22 6.48
CA TRP A 45 6.45 8.10 7.62
C TRP A 45 6.64 7.31 8.91
N GLY A 46 7.51 7.83 9.79
CA GLY A 46 7.74 7.22 11.09
C GLY A 46 8.32 5.80 11.01
N ALA A 47 7.82 4.92 11.84
CA ALA A 47 8.32 3.55 11.98
C ALA A 47 7.61 2.52 11.06
N TRP A 48 6.87 2.97 10.07
CA TRP A 48 6.06 2.05 9.25
C TRP A 48 6.90 1.05 8.45
N ASN A 49 8.09 1.45 7.98
CA ASN A 49 8.99 0.51 7.29
C ASN A 49 9.51 -0.56 8.24
N LEU A 50 9.87 -0.18 9.47
CA LEU A 50 10.31 -1.13 10.48
C LEU A 50 9.19 -2.10 10.86
N MET A 51 7.97 -1.60 11.01
CA MET A 51 6.80 -2.42 11.28
C MET A 51 6.55 -3.41 10.15
N ALA A 52 6.63 -2.93 8.89
CA ALA A 52 6.43 -3.77 7.71
C ALA A 52 7.45 -4.92 7.67
N GLU A 53 8.72 -4.64 7.94
CA GLU A 53 9.76 -5.66 7.99
C GLU A 53 9.50 -6.68 9.10
N THR A 54 9.04 -6.22 10.26
CA THR A 54 8.72 -7.10 11.40
C THR A 54 7.60 -8.07 11.04
N PHE A 55 6.52 -7.58 10.42
CA PHE A 55 5.43 -8.43 9.96
C PHE A 55 5.88 -9.42 8.88
N ALA A 56 6.69 -8.95 7.93
CA ALA A 56 7.20 -9.80 6.86
C ALA A 56 8.05 -10.95 7.40
N LYS A 57 8.93 -10.66 8.36
CA LYS A 57 9.78 -11.66 9.00
C LYS A 57 8.96 -12.65 9.84
N ALA A 58 7.80 -12.25 10.31
CA ALA A 58 6.89 -13.12 11.06
C ALA A 58 6.02 -14.01 10.14
N GLY A 59 6.16 -13.89 8.83
CA GLY A 59 5.46 -14.76 7.88
C GLY A 59 4.23 -14.15 7.24
N PHE A 60 4.05 -12.84 7.31
CA PHE A 60 2.94 -12.14 6.67
C PHE A 60 3.37 -11.52 5.34
N PHE A 61 2.42 -11.41 4.41
CA PHE A 61 2.57 -10.58 3.22
C PHE A 61 2.04 -9.20 3.56
N PHE A 62 2.94 -8.25 3.78
CA PHE A 62 2.60 -6.93 4.28
C PHE A 62 2.52 -5.91 3.16
N ILE A 63 1.42 -5.17 3.09
CA ILE A 63 1.18 -4.13 2.10
C ILE A 63 0.93 -2.81 2.83
N LYS A 64 1.61 -1.75 2.42
CA LYS A 64 1.27 -0.39 2.83
C LYS A 64 1.25 0.51 1.61
N PHE A 65 0.40 1.52 1.64
CA PHE A 65 0.21 2.39 0.48
C PHE A 65 -0.13 3.81 0.90
N ASN A 66 0.10 4.76 -0.01
CA ASN A 66 -0.41 6.12 0.13
C ASN A 66 -1.80 6.19 -0.51
N PHE A 67 -2.77 6.71 0.24
CA PHE A 67 -4.05 7.05 -0.37
C PHE A 67 -3.84 8.05 -1.51
N SER A 68 -4.59 7.92 -2.60
CA SER A 68 -4.38 8.67 -3.83
C SER A 68 -4.42 10.18 -3.64
N HIS A 69 -5.23 10.65 -2.67
CA HIS A 69 -5.41 12.07 -2.37
C HIS A 69 -4.78 12.47 -1.03
N ASN A 70 -3.71 11.81 -0.60
CA ASN A 70 -3.02 12.18 0.64
C ASN A 70 -2.19 13.46 0.53
N GLY A 71 -2.00 13.97 -0.70
CA GLY A 71 -1.18 15.14 -0.97
C GLY A 71 0.22 14.84 -1.48
N GLY A 72 0.67 13.59 -1.42
CA GLY A 72 1.94 13.17 -1.99
C GLY A 72 1.84 12.92 -3.49
N THR A 73 2.99 12.87 -4.15
CA THR A 73 3.10 12.53 -5.57
C THR A 73 4.14 11.42 -5.76
N ILE A 74 4.27 10.91 -6.99
CA ILE A 74 5.29 9.91 -7.31
C ILE A 74 6.69 10.47 -7.01
N GLU A 75 6.93 11.76 -7.30
CA GLU A 75 8.22 12.42 -7.10
C GLU A 75 8.48 12.76 -5.63
N GLU A 76 7.42 13.10 -4.87
CA GLU A 76 7.52 13.52 -3.47
C GLU A 76 6.48 12.78 -2.63
N PRO A 77 6.67 11.48 -2.36
CA PRO A 77 5.66 10.67 -1.69
C PRO A 77 5.49 10.94 -0.20
N ILE A 78 6.39 11.70 0.42
CA ILE A 78 6.34 12.03 1.85
C ILE A 78 6.21 13.55 2.11
N ASP A 79 5.69 14.28 1.13
CA ASP A 79 5.44 15.72 1.24
C ASP A 79 4.05 16.02 0.70
N PHE A 80 3.62 17.28 0.70
CA PHE A 80 2.31 17.70 0.22
C PHE A 80 2.40 18.61 -1.02
N PRO A 81 3.08 18.19 -2.12
CA PRO A 81 3.15 19.04 -3.32
C PRO A 81 1.79 19.17 -4.01
N ASP A 82 0.86 18.24 -3.79
CA ASP A 82 -0.48 18.28 -4.37
C ASP A 82 -1.51 18.65 -3.28
N LEU A 83 -1.50 19.92 -2.86
CA LEU A 83 -2.43 20.42 -1.84
C LEU A 83 -3.88 20.40 -2.31
N GLU A 84 -4.12 20.54 -3.62
CA GLU A 84 -5.46 20.43 -4.17
C GLU A 84 -6.05 19.03 -3.96
N ALA A 85 -5.29 18.00 -4.23
CA ALA A 85 -5.72 16.62 -3.99
C ALA A 85 -5.95 16.39 -2.49
N PHE A 86 -5.05 16.87 -1.64
CA PHE A 86 -5.20 16.76 -0.18
C PHE A 86 -6.49 17.41 0.30
N GLY A 87 -6.80 18.60 -0.22
CA GLY A 87 -8.02 19.33 0.13
C GLY A 87 -9.30 18.66 -0.38
N ASN A 88 -9.21 17.82 -1.42
CA ASN A 88 -10.34 17.12 -2.02
C ASN A 88 -10.50 15.68 -1.55
N ASN A 89 -9.68 15.25 -0.59
CA ASN A 89 -9.77 13.90 -0.05
C ASN A 89 -11.01 13.73 0.84
N ASN A 90 -11.55 12.52 0.88
CA ASN A 90 -12.65 12.14 1.77
C ASN A 90 -12.64 10.62 2.00
N TYR A 91 -13.47 10.16 2.93
CA TYR A 91 -13.56 8.73 3.26
C TYR A 91 -13.97 7.86 2.08
N SER A 92 -14.87 8.35 1.21
CA SER A 92 -15.30 7.57 0.05
C SER A 92 -14.15 7.29 -0.90
N LYS A 93 -13.28 8.29 -1.14
CA LYS A 93 -12.08 8.10 -1.95
C LYS A 93 -11.10 7.14 -1.30
N GLU A 94 -10.92 7.24 0.01
CA GLU A 94 -10.02 6.35 0.75
C GLU A 94 -10.51 4.91 0.73
N LEU A 95 -11.82 4.68 0.88
CA LEU A 95 -12.40 3.35 0.78
C LEU A 95 -12.27 2.78 -0.64
N ASP A 96 -12.44 3.60 -1.66
CA ASP A 96 -12.23 3.18 -3.05
C ASP A 96 -10.77 2.80 -3.29
N ASP A 97 -9.82 3.58 -2.76
CA ASP A 97 -8.39 3.28 -2.87
C ASP A 97 -8.05 1.96 -2.20
N LEU A 98 -8.56 1.72 -1.01
CA LEU A 98 -8.36 0.44 -0.31
C LEU A 98 -8.92 -0.72 -1.14
N GLY A 99 -10.12 -0.57 -1.69
CA GLY A 99 -10.72 -1.56 -2.57
C GLY A 99 -9.86 -1.83 -3.80
N ASN A 100 -9.28 -0.78 -4.40
CA ASN A 100 -8.39 -0.92 -5.56
C ASN A 100 -7.12 -1.70 -5.20
N VAL A 101 -6.54 -1.47 -4.02
CA VAL A 101 -5.36 -2.22 -3.56
C VAL A 101 -5.70 -3.67 -3.31
N ILE A 102 -6.85 -3.96 -2.69
CA ILE A 102 -7.33 -5.33 -2.47
C ILE A 102 -7.51 -6.06 -3.82
N ASP A 103 -8.16 -5.42 -4.78
CA ASP A 103 -8.36 -6.00 -6.11
C ASP A 103 -7.03 -6.23 -6.81
N TRP A 104 -6.10 -5.28 -6.71
CA TRP A 104 -4.79 -5.40 -7.31
C TRP A 104 -4.02 -6.61 -6.79
N ILE A 105 -3.95 -6.80 -5.47
CA ILE A 105 -3.21 -7.93 -4.92
C ILE A 105 -3.93 -9.25 -5.20
N SER A 106 -5.25 -9.26 -5.20
CA SER A 106 -6.05 -10.48 -5.44
C SER A 106 -5.90 -11.00 -6.86
N THR A 107 -5.60 -10.12 -7.82
CA THR A 107 -5.49 -10.48 -9.23
C THR A 107 -4.06 -10.44 -9.79
N ASN A 108 -3.08 -10.06 -8.97
CA ASN A 108 -1.69 -9.93 -9.41
C ASN A 108 -0.99 -11.28 -9.44
N ILE A 109 -0.72 -11.79 -10.65
CA ILE A 109 -0.14 -13.12 -10.82
C ILE A 109 1.29 -13.25 -10.29
N ASP A 110 2.01 -12.13 -10.16
CA ASP A 110 3.39 -12.13 -9.66
C ASP A 110 3.48 -12.52 -8.19
N TYR A 111 2.41 -12.32 -7.42
CA TYR A 111 2.38 -12.58 -5.98
C TYR A 111 1.47 -13.73 -5.56
N GLN A 112 0.74 -14.36 -6.48
CA GLN A 112 -0.30 -15.35 -6.12
C GLN A 112 0.21 -16.53 -5.33
N LYS A 113 1.44 -16.96 -5.57
CA LYS A 113 2.04 -18.07 -4.83
C LYS A 113 2.51 -17.72 -3.43
N GLU A 114 2.58 -16.41 -3.13
CA GLU A 114 3.08 -15.90 -1.87
C GLU A 114 1.96 -15.44 -0.93
N ILE A 115 0.71 -15.47 -1.36
CA ILE A 115 -0.43 -14.95 -0.60
C ILE A 115 -1.49 -16.02 -0.38
N ASN A 116 -2.22 -15.87 0.75
CA ASN A 116 -3.40 -16.67 1.07
C ASN A 116 -4.61 -15.74 1.16
N LEU A 117 -5.50 -15.82 0.16
CA LEU A 117 -6.68 -14.97 0.07
C LEU A 117 -7.80 -15.38 1.03
N ASP A 118 -7.73 -16.58 1.62
CA ASP A 118 -8.75 -17.11 2.53
C ASP A 118 -8.54 -16.65 3.98
N ASP A 119 -7.41 -16.04 4.25
CA ASP A 119 -7.08 -15.49 5.56
C ASP A 119 -7.23 -13.94 5.55
#